data_e00c0470d816ebb3110025bbc017866a
#
_entry.id   e00c0470d816ebb3110025bbc017866a
#
_cell.length_a   1.000
_cell.length_b   1.000
_cell.length_c   1.000
_cell.angle_alpha   90.00
_cell.angle_beta   90.00
_cell.angle_gamma   90.00
#
_symmetry.space_group_name_H-M   'P 1'
#
loop_
_entity.id
_entity.type
_entity.pdbx_description
1 polymer ?
#
loop_
_entity_poly.entity_id
_entity_poly.type
_entity_poly.pdbx_seq_one_letter_code
_entity_poly.pdbx_strand_id
1 'polypeptide(L)'
;MDHDDALVGRLLTRREAVRLMGVAGAAGLFGSNLLAAQDRTTTCVVRPELIEGPYFLDASSNRSDIRVDASSGKARDGVPLIVTLGVAQVTAGQCSPLPKALVHMWQCDAVGVYSGVSDPQIGSGNPQDNALRGTQQTDTSGIARFTTIYPGWYRGRAVHIHFKIRTEASGQAYEYTSQLFFPETLTDEIHARAPYAQHGRRDTMNERDMIYREAGEQLLLRPTKTSSGYEAPLSLALDLSDAAVGRSDAEGMRGRGGRGRGGRGRGGL
;
A
#
# COMPACT_ATOMS: atom_id res chain seq x y z
N MET A 1 -3.91 16.12 -20.78
CA MET A 1 -3.89 14.70 -20.38
C MET A 1 -2.49 14.45 -19.90
N ASP A 2 -2.30 14.53 -18.63
CA ASP A 2 -0.98 14.38 -18.02
C ASP A 2 -0.67 12.89 -17.91
N HIS A 3 0.49 12.50 -18.44
CA HIS A 3 1.00 11.12 -18.47
C HIS A 3 1.66 10.70 -17.13
N ASP A 4 1.21 11.25 -16.01
CA ASP A 4 1.83 11.02 -14.69
C ASP A 4 1.43 9.69 -14.04
N ASP A 5 0.55 8.90 -14.69
CA ASP A 5 -0.02 7.67 -14.13
C ASP A 5 0.56 6.38 -14.75
N ALA A 6 1.73 6.43 -15.39
CA ALA A 6 2.34 5.23 -15.94
C ALA A 6 2.97 4.37 -14.84
N LEU A 7 2.66 3.05 -14.84
CA LEU A 7 3.32 2.06 -14.00
C LEU A 7 4.84 2.14 -14.15
N VAL A 8 5.55 2.26 -13.03
CA VAL A 8 7.00 2.21 -12.97
C VAL A 8 7.38 0.85 -12.38
N GLY A 9 8.11 0.05 -13.15
CA GLY A 9 8.54 -1.28 -12.76
C GLY A 9 8.21 -2.35 -13.80
N ARG A 10 8.94 -3.47 -13.75
CA ARG A 10 8.76 -4.58 -14.68
C ARG A 10 7.68 -5.53 -14.15
N LEU A 11 6.57 -5.67 -14.86
CA LEU A 11 5.61 -6.72 -14.62
C LEU A 11 6.23 -8.08 -14.98
N LEU A 12 6.37 -8.97 -14.01
CA LEU A 12 6.76 -10.35 -14.30
C LEU A 12 5.61 -11.06 -14.99
N THR A 13 5.91 -11.71 -16.13
CA THR A 13 4.92 -12.53 -16.83
C THR A 13 4.57 -13.76 -16.01
N ARG A 14 3.39 -14.36 -16.25
CA ARG A 14 2.97 -15.61 -15.57
C ARG A 14 4.02 -16.73 -15.68
N ARG A 15 4.78 -16.77 -16.77
CA ARG A 15 5.85 -17.76 -16.97
C ARG A 15 7.07 -17.49 -16.08
N GLU A 16 7.41 -16.24 -15.84
CA GLU A 16 8.51 -15.84 -14.95
C GLU A 16 8.14 -16.11 -13.49
N ALA A 17 6.89 -15.81 -13.08
CA ALA A 17 6.39 -16.13 -11.75
C ALA A 17 6.34 -17.66 -11.48
N VAL A 18 5.94 -18.47 -12.48
CA VAL A 18 5.91 -19.94 -12.36
C VAL A 18 7.33 -20.55 -12.29
N ARG A 19 8.32 -19.97 -12.97
CA ARG A 19 9.71 -20.43 -12.86
C ARG A 19 10.33 -20.20 -11.48
N LEU A 20 9.86 -19.18 -10.76
CA LEU A 20 10.29 -18.91 -9.38
C LEU A 20 9.65 -19.87 -8.36
N MET A 21 8.55 -20.55 -8.71
CA MET A 21 7.88 -21.54 -7.84
C MET A 21 8.37 -22.98 -8.01
N GLY A 22 9.31 -23.24 -8.90
CA GLY A 22 9.61 -24.58 -9.44
C GLY A 22 10.77 -25.37 -8.81
N VAL A 23 11.34 -24.97 -7.66
CA VAL A 23 12.44 -25.72 -7.03
C VAL A 23 12.22 -25.90 -5.53
N ALA A 24 11.26 -26.75 -5.17
CA ALA A 24 11.22 -27.38 -3.85
C ALA A 24 10.35 -28.65 -3.91
N GLY A 25 10.91 -29.72 -4.38
CA GLY A 25 10.23 -31.04 -4.39
C GLY A 25 11.24 -32.15 -4.50
N ALA A 26 11.62 -32.75 -3.39
CA ALA A 26 11.84 -34.17 -3.13
C ALA A 26 12.97 -34.38 -2.12
N ALA A 27 12.63 -34.75 -0.89
CA ALA A 27 13.29 -35.82 -0.14
C ALA A 27 12.63 -36.03 1.27
N GLY A 28 12.18 -37.25 1.52
CA GLY A 28 12.44 -37.94 2.77
C GLY A 28 11.33 -37.97 3.81
N LEU A 29 10.55 -39.06 3.77
CA LEU A 29 9.78 -39.62 4.89
C LEU A 29 10.70 -39.95 6.07
N PHE A 30 10.53 -39.33 7.22
CA PHE A 30 10.68 -39.92 8.57
C PHE A 30 9.95 -39.04 9.58
N GLY A 31 9.05 -39.66 10.35
CA GLY A 31 8.19 -39.00 11.32
C GLY A 31 8.92 -38.51 12.56
N SER A 32 8.46 -37.41 13.06
CA SER A 32 8.47 -37.00 14.47
C SER A 32 7.55 -35.81 14.61
N ASN A 33 6.60 -35.88 15.56
CA ASN A 33 5.72 -34.80 15.96
C ASN A 33 6.56 -33.61 16.47
N LEU A 34 6.81 -32.66 15.60
CA LEU A 34 7.22 -31.30 15.95
C LEU A 34 6.05 -30.41 15.55
N LEU A 35 5.52 -29.69 16.55
CA LEU A 35 4.59 -28.58 16.38
C LEU A 35 5.03 -27.77 15.14
N ALA A 36 4.24 -27.88 14.08
CA ALA A 36 4.46 -27.12 12.87
C ALA A 36 4.35 -25.64 13.21
N ALA A 37 5.46 -24.99 13.47
CA ALA A 37 5.61 -23.59 13.13
C ALA A 37 5.25 -23.53 11.64
N GLN A 38 4.07 -22.99 11.32
CA GLN A 38 3.72 -22.71 9.94
C GLN A 38 4.80 -21.78 9.41
N ASP A 39 5.69 -22.37 8.65
CA ASP A 39 6.68 -21.67 7.84
C ASP A 39 5.85 -20.78 6.89
N ARG A 40 5.65 -19.53 7.28
CA ARG A 40 5.04 -18.51 6.43
C ARG A 40 6.08 -18.18 5.39
N THR A 41 6.21 -19.06 4.40
CA THR A 41 7.03 -18.79 3.22
C THR A 41 6.55 -17.48 2.64
N THR A 42 7.38 -16.46 2.78
CA THR A 42 7.13 -15.13 2.20
C THR A 42 7.01 -15.33 0.70
N THR A 43 5.80 -15.21 0.18
CA THR A 43 5.55 -15.42 -1.25
C THR A 43 6.30 -14.33 -2.03
N CYS A 44 7.15 -14.75 -2.95
CA CYS A 44 7.99 -13.86 -3.76
C CYS A 44 7.17 -13.21 -4.88
N VAL A 45 6.31 -12.26 -4.54
CA VAL A 45 5.48 -11.54 -5.50
C VAL A 45 5.90 -10.08 -5.53
N VAL A 46 6.58 -9.68 -6.61
CA VAL A 46 6.82 -8.26 -6.89
C VAL A 46 5.49 -7.64 -7.31
N ARG A 47 5.10 -6.57 -6.63
CA ARG A 47 3.85 -5.87 -6.89
C ARG A 47 4.13 -4.50 -7.51
N PRO A 48 3.18 -3.92 -8.28
CA PRO A 48 3.37 -2.63 -8.91
C PRO A 48 3.45 -1.49 -7.90
N GLU A 49 4.30 -0.50 -8.17
CA GLU A 49 4.20 0.82 -7.55
C GLU A 49 2.99 1.56 -8.09
N LEU A 50 2.36 2.33 -7.21
CA LEU A 50 1.29 3.25 -7.56
C LEU A 50 1.58 4.62 -6.97
N ILE A 51 0.91 5.64 -7.48
CA ILE A 51 1.09 7.01 -7.04
C ILE A 51 0.81 7.18 -5.54
N GLU A 52 1.58 8.04 -4.90
CA GLU A 52 1.44 8.40 -3.48
C GLU A 52 0.12 9.11 -3.19
N GLY A 53 -0.33 9.92 -4.13
CA GLY A 53 -1.46 10.81 -3.95
C GLY A 53 -1.12 12.03 -3.06
N PRO A 54 -2.06 12.98 -2.92
CA PRO A 54 -1.79 14.27 -2.29
C PRO A 54 -1.88 14.26 -0.75
N TYR A 55 -2.21 13.13 -0.13
CA TYR A 55 -2.54 13.08 1.30
C TYR A 55 -1.49 12.39 2.17
N PHE A 56 -0.30 12.12 1.63
CA PHE A 56 0.84 11.65 2.42
C PHE A 56 1.35 12.75 3.35
N LEU A 57 1.64 12.37 4.59
CA LEU A 57 2.31 13.23 5.59
C LEU A 57 3.47 12.45 6.20
N ASP A 58 4.67 12.98 6.10
CA ASP A 58 5.89 12.30 6.55
C ASP A 58 6.03 12.22 8.08
N ALA A 59 5.22 12.96 8.82
CA ALA A 59 5.25 13.06 10.27
C ALA A 59 4.45 11.95 11.00
N SER A 60 4.29 10.76 10.41
CA SER A 60 3.50 9.69 11.03
C SER A 60 4.25 9.04 12.21
N SER A 61 3.54 8.86 13.33
CA SER A 61 4.08 8.24 14.54
C SER A 61 4.33 6.74 14.36
N ASN A 62 5.38 6.23 15.01
CA ASN A 62 5.61 4.78 15.09
C ASN A 62 4.57 4.15 16.04
N ARG A 63 3.53 3.56 15.44
CA ARG A 63 2.43 2.90 16.15
C ARG A 63 1.73 1.86 15.27
N SER A 64 1.29 0.77 15.87
CA SER A 64 0.53 -0.28 15.19
C SER A 64 -0.97 -0.01 15.20
N ASP A 65 -1.52 0.54 16.27
CA ASP A 65 -2.92 0.97 16.30
C ASP A 65 -3.02 2.41 15.79
N ILE A 66 -3.49 2.54 14.56
CA ILE A 66 -3.62 3.83 13.89
C ILE A 66 -5.03 4.42 13.98
N ARG A 67 -5.97 3.73 14.63
CA ARG A 67 -7.36 4.21 14.78
C ARG A 67 -7.47 5.44 15.64
N VAL A 68 -6.56 5.59 16.60
CA VAL A 68 -6.63 6.63 17.63
C VAL A 68 -5.85 7.86 17.19
N ASP A 69 -6.44 9.04 17.30
CA ASP A 69 -5.70 10.30 17.24
C ASP A 69 -4.83 10.44 18.50
N ALA A 70 -3.50 10.54 18.31
CA ALA A 70 -2.56 10.58 19.41
C ALA A 70 -2.66 11.86 20.26
N SER A 71 -3.18 12.95 19.68
CA SER A 71 -3.30 14.23 20.39
C SER A 71 -4.52 14.28 21.30
N SER A 72 -5.65 13.74 20.87
CA SER A 72 -6.92 13.77 21.59
C SER A 72 -7.29 12.46 22.28
N GLY A 73 -6.61 11.35 21.95
CA GLY A 73 -6.98 10.00 22.41
C GLY A 73 -8.27 9.46 21.79
N LYS A 74 -8.88 10.17 20.82
CA LYS A 74 -10.14 9.80 20.23
C LYS A 74 -9.94 8.78 19.10
N ALA A 75 -10.63 7.65 19.19
CA ALA A 75 -10.63 6.65 18.13
C ALA A 75 -11.61 7.03 17.00
N ARG A 76 -11.29 6.60 15.77
CA ARG A 76 -12.20 6.64 14.64
C ARG A 76 -13.17 5.48 14.67
N ASP A 77 -14.44 5.79 14.46
CA ASP A 77 -15.50 4.80 14.32
C ASP A 77 -15.39 4.07 12.98
N GLY A 78 -15.62 2.78 12.99
CA GLY A 78 -15.60 1.95 11.79
C GLY A 78 -15.46 0.46 12.10
N VAL A 79 -15.58 -0.36 11.07
CA VAL A 79 -15.38 -1.80 11.18
C VAL A 79 -13.90 -2.10 11.39
N PRO A 80 -13.50 -2.77 12.47
CA PRO A 80 -12.09 -3.05 12.75
C PRO A 80 -11.45 -3.89 11.64
N LEU A 81 -10.25 -3.49 11.25
CA LEU A 81 -9.45 -4.15 10.25
C LEU A 81 -8.00 -4.27 10.72
N ILE A 82 -7.44 -5.47 10.60
CA ILE A 82 -6.02 -5.71 10.81
C ILE A 82 -5.39 -5.93 9.43
N VAL A 83 -4.45 -5.06 9.07
CA VAL A 83 -3.64 -5.22 7.86
C VAL A 83 -2.27 -5.73 8.25
N THR A 84 -1.85 -6.85 7.64
CA THR A 84 -0.53 -7.43 7.85
C THR A 84 0.22 -7.43 6.54
N LEU A 85 1.32 -6.68 6.47
CA LEU A 85 2.21 -6.64 5.31
C LEU A 85 3.44 -7.50 5.56
N GLY A 86 3.64 -8.51 4.71
CA GLY A 86 4.86 -9.29 4.64
C GLY A 86 5.76 -8.71 3.54
N VAL A 87 6.89 -8.12 3.94
CA VAL A 87 7.83 -7.47 3.04
C VAL A 87 9.06 -8.33 2.89
N ALA A 88 9.40 -8.66 1.65
CA ALA A 88 10.61 -9.39 1.28
C ALA A 88 11.47 -8.57 0.32
N GLN A 89 12.73 -8.94 0.19
CA GLN A 89 13.61 -8.48 -0.88
C GLN A 89 13.90 -9.61 -1.86
N VAL A 90 14.02 -9.27 -3.13
CA VAL A 90 14.50 -10.17 -4.17
C VAL A 90 16.00 -9.93 -4.36
N THR A 91 16.79 -10.99 -4.27
CA THR A 91 18.24 -10.94 -4.55
C THR A 91 18.62 -12.18 -5.35
N ALA A 92 19.18 -12.01 -6.53
CA ALA A 92 19.55 -13.10 -7.43
C ALA A 92 18.41 -14.11 -7.68
N GLY A 93 17.17 -13.64 -7.77
CA GLY A 93 15.98 -14.46 -7.99
C GLY A 93 15.47 -15.22 -6.76
N GLN A 94 16.06 -15.01 -5.60
CA GLN A 94 15.61 -15.57 -4.33
C GLN A 94 14.94 -14.51 -3.47
N CYS A 95 13.91 -14.90 -2.72
CA CYS A 95 13.24 -14.05 -1.74
C CYS A 95 13.77 -14.30 -0.34
N SER A 96 14.04 -13.20 0.37
CA SER A 96 14.30 -13.23 1.80
C SER A 96 13.48 -12.15 2.50
N PRO A 97 13.08 -12.36 3.77
CA PRO A 97 12.44 -11.31 4.54
C PRO A 97 13.26 -10.02 4.51
N LEU A 98 12.59 -8.87 4.48
CA LEU A 98 13.23 -7.56 4.58
C LEU A 98 12.95 -6.97 5.98
N PRO A 99 13.83 -7.20 6.98
CA PRO A 99 13.68 -6.63 8.31
C PRO A 99 14.06 -5.16 8.34
N LYS A 100 13.53 -4.43 9.33
CA LYS A 100 13.83 -3.01 9.59
C LYS A 100 13.41 -2.04 8.50
N ALA A 101 12.65 -2.46 7.51
CA ALA A 101 12.02 -1.54 6.56
C ALA A 101 10.92 -0.75 7.28
N LEU A 102 10.85 0.56 7.04
CA LEU A 102 9.80 1.42 7.56
C LEU A 102 8.60 1.35 6.65
N VAL A 103 7.47 0.88 7.19
CA VAL A 103 6.19 0.83 6.49
C VAL A 103 5.31 1.94 7.01
N HIS A 104 4.98 2.90 6.15
CA HIS A 104 3.98 3.93 6.42
C HIS A 104 2.64 3.46 5.88
N MET A 105 1.56 3.73 6.61
CA MET A 105 0.19 3.45 6.17
C MET A 105 -0.70 4.66 6.44
N TRP A 106 -1.56 5.02 5.47
CA TRP A 106 -2.53 6.10 5.64
C TRP A 106 -3.79 5.85 4.83
N GLN A 107 -4.91 6.32 5.33
CA GLN A 107 -6.22 6.15 4.72
C GLN A 107 -7.21 7.22 5.18
N CYS A 108 -8.33 7.35 4.50
CA CYS A 108 -9.46 8.13 4.97
C CYS A 108 -10.25 7.37 6.06
N ASP A 109 -11.05 8.11 6.83
CA ASP A 109 -12.00 7.54 7.78
C ASP A 109 -13.26 6.96 7.09
N ALA A 110 -14.23 6.50 7.87
CA ALA A 110 -15.45 5.86 7.37
C ALA A 110 -16.33 6.78 6.49
N VAL A 111 -16.13 8.09 6.56
CA VAL A 111 -16.87 9.08 5.75
C VAL A 111 -15.96 9.80 4.74
N GLY A 112 -14.82 9.23 4.43
CA GLY A 112 -13.96 9.68 3.34
C GLY A 112 -13.00 10.82 3.67
N VAL A 113 -12.85 11.20 4.96
CA VAL A 113 -12.02 12.31 5.40
C VAL A 113 -10.62 11.82 5.81
N TYR A 114 -9.57 12.46 5.30
CA TYR A 114 -8.20 12.24 5.76
C TYR A 114 -7.87 13.15 6.94
N SER A 115 -7.25 12.59 7.96
CA SER A 115 -6.68 13.36 9.08
C SER A 115 -5.49 14.22 8.63
N GLY A 116 -5.25 15.34 9.31
CA GLY A 116 -4.07 16.16 9.11
C GLY A 116 -4.05 16.98 7.82
N VAL A 117 -5.04 16.87 6.95
CA VAL A 117 -5.13 17.62 5.68
C VAL A 117 -6.47 18.32 5.57
N SER A 118 -6.49 19.42 4.82
CA SER A 118 -7.70 20.15 4.48
C SER A 118 -7.78 20.27 2.97
N ASP A 119 -8.79 19.65 2.38
CA ASP A 119 -9.02 19.62 0.94
C ASP A 119 -10.53 19.73 0.67
N PRO A 120 -10.98 20.61 -0.24
CA PRO A 120 -12.39 20.77 -0.57
C PRO A 120 -13.09 19.49 -1.05
N GLN A 121 -12.34 18.52 -1.59
CA GLN A 121 -12.90 17.27 -2.13
C GLN A 121 -13.15 16.21 -1.05
N ILE A 122 -12.35 16.22 0.02
CA ILE A 122 -12.40 15.21 1.10
C ILE A 122 -12.83 15.79 2.45
N GLY A 123 -13.20 17.08 2.49
CA GLY A 123 -13.58 17.78 3.72
C GLY A 123 -12.40 18.35 4.50
N SER A 124 -12.73 19.04 5.59
CA SER A 124 -11.74 19.71 6.45
C SER A 124 -11.30 18.76 7.56
N GLY A 125 -10.23 18.02 7.34
CA GLY A 125 -9.54 17.33 8.43
C GLY A 125 -8.91 18.34 9.39
N ASN A 126 -8.94 18.06 10.71
CA ASN A 126 -8.15 18.85 11.66
C ASN A 126 -6.63 18.67 11.34
N PRO A 127 -5.89 19.75 11.07
CA PRO A 127 -4.45 19.66 10.76
C PRO A 127 -3.59 18.99 11.85
N GLN A 128 -4.08 18.98 13.09
CA GLN A 128 -3.40 18.35 14.22
C GLN A 128 -3.78 16.88 14.43
N ASP A 129 -4.83 16.42 13.74
CA ASP A 129 -5.30 15.05 13.82
C ASP A 129 -4.39 14.11 13.01
N ASN A 130 -4.01 13.01 13.60
CA ASN A 130 -3.15 12.00 12.97
C ASN A 130 -3.76 10.59 13.01
N ALA A 131 -5.06 10.45 13.29
CA ALA A 131 -5.72 9.15 13.22
C ALA A 131 -5.63 8.56 11.80
N LEU A 132 -5.64 7.23 11.71
CA LEU A 132 -5.55 6.47 10.47
C LEU A 132 -4.27 6.74 9.65
N ARG A 133 -3.21 7.15 10.38
CA ARG A 133 -1.84 7.31 9.89
C ARG A 133 -0.87 6.69 10.89
N GLY A 134 0.10 5.96 10.42
CA GLY A 134 1.13 5.40 11.30
C GLY A 134 2.26 4.76 10.53
N THR A 135 3.32 4.48 11.27
CA THR A 135 4.53 3.83 10.76
C THR A 135 4.84 2.62 11.62
N GLN A 136 5.26 1.54 11.01
CA GLN A 136 5.80 0.35 11.68
C GLN A 136 7.10 -0.06 11.02
N GLN A 137 8.04 -0.53 11.80
CA GLN A 137 9.23 -1.20 11.29
C GLN A 137 8.93 -2.69 11.12
N THR A 138 9.33 -3.29 10.01
CA THR A 138 9.22 -4.73 9.81
C THR A 138 10.09 -5.47 10.81
N ASP A 139 9.57 -6.56 11.36
CA ASP A 139 10.28 -7.47 12.25
C ASP A 139 11.32 -8.32 11.51
N THR A 140 11.96 -9.26 12.24
CA THR A 140 12.95 -10.19 11.66
C THR A 140 12.39 -11.10 10.56
N SER A 141 11.08 -11.29 10.51
CA SER A 141 10.36 -12.04 9.49
C SER A 141 9.85 -11.16 8.34
N GLY A 142 10.19 -9.86 8.33
CA GLY A 142 9.72 -8.90 7.34
C GLY A 142 8.26 -8.47 7.54
N ILE A 143 7.69 -8.63 8.72
CA ILE A 143 6.26 -8.38 8.98
C ILE A 143 6.06 -7.01 9.63
N ALA A 144 5.12 -6.22 9.08
CA ALA A 144 4.52 -5.05 9.71
C ALA A 144 3.01 -5.26 9.85
N ARG A 145 2.46 -4.91 11.04
CA ARG A 145 1.03 -5.12 11.34
C ARG A 145 0.40 -3.82 11.82
N PHE A 146 -0.76 -3.48 11.23
CA PHE A 146 -1.53 -2.30 11.59
C PHE A 146 -2.94 -2.70 12.03
N THR A 147 -3.40 -2.10 13.12
CA THR A 147 -4.80 -2.11 13.53
C THR A 147 -5.43 -0.80 13.07
N THR A 148 -6.44 -0.91 12.20
CA THR A 148 -7.14 0.20 11.59
C THR A 148 -8.65 -0.05 11.52
N ILE A 149 -9.37 0.73 10.74
CA ILE A 149 -10.75 0.47 10.35
C ILE A 149 -10.81 0.19 8.86
N TYR A 150 -11.86 -0.47 8.41
CA TYR A 150 -12.17 -0.55 6.99
C TYR A 150 -12.32 0.87 6.44
N PRO A 151 -11.67 1.27 5.33
CA PRO A 151 -11.73 2.65 4.86
C PRO A 151 -13.10 3.00 4.28
N GLY A 152 -13.47 4.26 4.39
CA GLY A 152 -14.56 4.84 3.64
C GLY A 152 -14.18 5.08 2.18
N TRP A 153 -14.94 5.93 1.50
CA TRP A 153 -14.68 6.31 0.12
C TRP A 153 -14.68 7.84 0.00
N TYR A 154 -14.03 8.36 -1.02
CA TYR A 154 -14.13 9.75 -1.42
C TYR A 154 -14.23 9.85 -2.94
N ARG A 155 -14.69 10.99 -3.42
CA ARG A 155 -15.07 11.20 -4.81
C ARG A 155 -13.96 10.84 -5.81
N GLY A 156 -14.32 10.06 -6.84
CA GLY A 156 -13.45 9.73 -7.95
C GLY A 156 -12.47 8.58 -7.68
N ARG A 157 -12.50 7.96 -6.48
CA ARG A 157 -11.61 6.87 -6.13
C ARG A 157 -12.36 5.64 -5.60
N ALA A 158 -11.87 4.48 -5.95
CA ALA A 158 -12.26 3.22 -5.31
C ALA A 158 -11.80 3.22 -3.85
N VAL A 159 -12.37 2.33 -3.03
CA VAL A 159 -11.98 2.19 -1.62
C VAL A 159 -10.57 1.62 -1.52
N HIS A 160 -9.67 2.33 -0.85
CA HIS A 160 -8.26 1.95 -0.78
C HIS A 160 -7.57 2.41 0.51
N ILE A 161 -6.42 1.79 0.78
CA ILE A 161 -5.43 2.19 1.79
C ILE A 161 -4.12 2.44 1.07
N HIS A 162 -3.45 3.54 1.37
CA HIS A 162 -2.09 3.80 0.90
C HIS A 162 -1.05 3.19 1.83
N PHE A 163 0.06 2.77 1.26
CA PHE A 163 1.24 2.43 2.03
C PHE A 163 2.52 2.82 1.29
N LYS A 164 3.56 3.10 2.05
CA LYS A 164 4.91 3.38 1.56
C LYS A 164 5.91 2.59 2.36
N ILE A 165 6.88 2.00 1.68
CA ILE A 165 7.98 1.26 2.32
C ILE A 165 9.26 2.02 2.06
N ARG A 166 10.00 2.33 3.12
CA ARG A 166 11.32 2.96 3.06
C ARG A 166 12.36 2.03 3.61
N THR A 167 13.46 1.90 2.89
CA THR A 167 14.62 1.11 3.30
C THR A 167 15.88 1.69 2.68
N GLU A 168 17.01 1.05 2.88
CA GLU A 168 18.25 1.38 2.20
C GLU A 168 18.63 0.25 1.23
N ALA A 169 19.07 0.64 0.04
CA ALA A 169 19.60 -0.27 -0.96
C ALA A 169 20.94 0.27 -1.46
N SER A 170 22.02 -0.50 -1.26
CA SER A 170 23.38 -0.11 -1.67
C SER A 170 23.83 1.26 -1.14
N GLY A 171 23.44 1.61 0.09
CA GLY A 171 23.76 2.89 0.73
C GLY A 171 22.93 4.08 0.21
N GLN A 172 21.87 3.83 -0.54
CA GLN A 172 20.93 4.84 -1.01
C GLN A 172 19.54 4.61 -0.46
N ALA A 173 18.78 5.68 -0.23
CA ALA A 173 17.39 5.60 0.16
C ALA A 173 16.56 4.96 -0.95
N TYR A 174 15.72 4.02 -0.57
CA TYR A 174 14.79 3.32 -1.45
C TYR A 174 13.37 3.53 -0.92
N GLU A 175 12.48 4.03 -1.76
CA GLU A 175 11.07 4.24 -1.43
C GLU A 175 10.19 3.49 -2.42
N TYR A 176 9.26 2.70 -1.90
CA TYR A 176 8.23 2.02 -2.69
C TYR A 176 6.87 2.47 -2.20
N THR A 177 6.04 3.00 -3.09
CA THR A 177 4.69 3.47 -2.77
C THR A 177 3.65 2.66 -3.54
N SER A 178 2.54 2.31 -2.88
CA SER A 178 1.44 1.63 -3.53
C SER A 178 0.13 1.78 -2.75
N GLN A 179 -0.93 1.14 -3.24
CA GLN A 179 -2.26 1.19 -2.65
C GLN A 179 -2.85 -0.22 -2.52
N LEU A 180 -3.66 -0.44 -1.50
CA LEU A 180 -4.38 -1.69 -1.24
C LEU A 180 -5.85 -1.45 -1.54
N PHE A 181 -6.46 -2.32 -2.32
CA PHE A 181 -7.87 -2.25 -2.70
C PHE A 181 -8.70 -3.35 -2.04
N PHE A 182 -10.01 -3.26 -2.13
CA PHE A 182 -10.94 -4.13 -1.44
C PHE A 182 -11.96 -4.75 -2.41
N PRO A 183 -12.47 -5.98 -2.11
CA PRO A 183 -13.54 -6.59 -2.89
C PRO A 183 -14.82 -5.76 -2.84
N GLU A 184 -15.46 -5.54 -3.99
CA GLU A 184 -16.67 -4.72 -4.11
C GLU A 184 -17.82 -5.22 -3.24
N THR A 185 -18.08 -6.53 -3.26
CA THR A 185 -19.18 -7.14 -2.49
C THR A 185 -19.03 -6.95 -0.99
N LEU A 186 -17.79 -7.10 -0.47
CA LEU A 186 -17.53 -6.86 0.94
C LEU A 186 -17.66 -5.38 1.28
N THR A 187 -17.19 -4.51 0.39
CA THR A 187 -17.30 -3.06 0.56
C THR A 187 -18.76 -2.64 0.62
N ASP A 188 -19.62 -3.16 -0.26
CA ASP A 188 -21.05 -2.87 -0.26
C ASP A 188 -21.73 -3.34 1.04
N GLU A 189 -21.37 -4.53 1.54
CA GLU A 189 -21.89 -5.03 2.81
C GLU A 189 -21.52 -4.12 4.00
N ILE A 190 -20.27 -3.67 4.06
CA ILE A 190 -19.78 -2.84 5.16
C ILE A 190 -20.35 -1.42 5.04
N HIS A 191 -20.34 -0.84 3.85
CA HIS A 191 -20.78 0.52 3.62
C HIS A 191 -22.32 0.71 3.71
N ALA A 192 -23.08 -0.37 3.71
CA ALA A 192 -24.52 -0.34 4.00
C ALA A 192 -24.87 -0.02 5.47
N ARG A 193 -23.87 0.02 6.37
CA ARG A 193 -24.05 0.17 7.81
C ARG A 193 -23.38 1.45 8.32
N ALA A 194 -23.85 1.95 9.49
CA ALA A 194 -23.17 3.04 10.18
C ALA A 194 -21.74 2.60 10.60
N PRO A 195 -20.76 3.54 10.58
CA PRO A 195 -20.87 4.95 10.21
C PRO A 195 -20.86 5.23 8.70
N TYR A 196 -20.48 4.28 7.86
CA TYR A 196 -20.25 4.43 6.41
C TYR A 196 -21.49 4.87 5.63
N ALA A 197 -22.66 4.33 5.97
CA ALA A 197 -23.92 4.62 5.28
C ALA A 197 -24.31 6.11 5.30
N GLN A 198 -23.77 6.87 6.26
CA GLN A 198 -24.00 8.32 6.36
C GLN A 198 -23.36 9.10 5.22
N HIS A 199 -22.30 8.55 4.60
CA HIS A 199 -21.61 9.19 3.48
C HIS A 199 -22.28 8.92 2.13
N GLY A 200 -23.30 8.07 2.10
CA GLY A 200 -24.02 7.73 0.88
C GLY A 200 -23.34 6.64 0.05
N ARG A 201 -23.79 6.53 -1.21
CA ARG A 201 -23.28 5.51 -2.13
C ARG A 201 -21.97 5.95 -2.78
N ARG A 202 -21.03 5.01 -2.91
CA ARG A 202 -19.78 5.20 -3.65
C ARG A 202 -20.05 5.61 -5.09
N ASP A 203 -19.30 6.56 -5.60
CA ASP A 203 -19.38 7.00 -7.00
C ASP A 203 -18.42 6.24 -7.93
N THR A 204 -17.36 5.65 -7.35
CA THR A 204 -16.31 4.97 -8.13
C THR A 204 -16.05 3.56 -7.59
N MET A 205 -16.21 2.60 -8.48
CA MET A 205 -15.90 1.18 -8.25
C MET A 205 -14.50 0.87 -8.74
N ASN A 206 -13.91 -0.26 -8.33
CA ASN A 206 -12.57 -0.68 -8.72
C ASN A 206 -12.33 -0.58 -10.24
N GLU A 207 -13.23 -1.13 -11.04
CA GLU A 207 -13.10 -1.13 -12.51
C GLU A 207 -13.14 0.26 -13.16
N ARG A 208 -13.64 1.28 -12.44
CA ARG A 208 -13.72 2.67 -12.91
C ARG A 208 -12.59 3.55 -12.37
N ASP A 209 -11.88 3.09 -11.36
CA ASP A 209 -10.70 3.76 -10.80
C ASP A 209 -9.50 3.52 -11.71
N MET A 210 -8.90 4.60 -12.23
CA MET A 210 -7.74 4.50 -13.15
C MET A 210 -6.55 3.81 -12.48
N ILE A 211 -6.33 4.09 -11.20
CA ILE A 211 -5.20 3.54 -10.44
C ILE A 211 -5.40 2.04 -10.19
N TYR A 212 -6.62 1.63 -9.82
CA TYR A 212 -6.94 0.20 -9.71
C TYR A 212 -6.74 -0.54 -11.03
N ARG A 213 -7.19 0.05 -12.14
CA ARG A 213 -7.05 -0.57 -13.47
C ARG A 213 -5.60 -0.82 -13.89
N GLU A 214 -4.67 -0.02 -13.41
CA GLU A 214 -3.23 -0.22 -13.67
C GLU A 214 -2.66 -1.38 -12.86
N ALA A 215 -3.03 -1.48 -11.58
CA ALA A 215 -2.53 -2.51 -10.66
C ALA A 215 -3.31 -3.83 -10.75
N GLY A 216 -4.57 -3.77 -11.13
CA GLY A 216 -5.46 -4.90 -11.17
C GLY A 216 -5.62 -5.61 -9.82
N GLU A 217 -5.84 -6.91 -9.88
CA GLU A 217 -6.03 -7.75 -8.69
C GLU A 217 -4.76 -7.96 -7.84
N GLN A 218 -3.60 -7.52 -8.32
CA GLN A 218 -2.33 -7.75 -7.61
C GLN A 218 -2.30 -7.08 -6.23
N LEU A 219 -3.05 -6.00 -6.05
CA LEU A 219 -3.13 -5.20 -4.83
C LEU A 219 -4.50 -5.32 -4.15
N LEU A 220 -5.34 -6.23 -4.63
CA LEU A 220 -6.64 -6.52 -4.03
C LEU A 220 -6.43 -7.35 -2.76
N LEU A 221 -6.82 -6.81 -1.62
CA LEU A 221 -6.87 -7.53 -0.36
C LEU A 221 -7.97 -8.60 -0.40
N ARG A 222 -7.78 -9.64 0.40
CA ARG A 222 -8.78 -10.69 0.64
C ARG A 222 -9.07 -10.76 2.14
N PRO A 223 -9.86 -9.82 2.69
CA PRO A 223 -10.11 -9.79 4.12
C PRO A 223 -10.89 -11.02 4.56
N THR A 224 -10.43 -11.63 5.65
CA THR A 224 -11.10 -12.75 6.32
C THR A 224 -11.81 -12.22 7.56
N LYS A 225 -13.08 -12.61 7.74
CA LYS A 225 -13.87 -12.21 8.90
C LYS A 225 -13.36 -12.88 10.16
N THR A 226 -13.27 -12.13 11.25
CA THR A 226 -12.92 -12.60 12.59
C THR A 226 -14.05 -12.30 13.57
N SER A 227 -13.90 -12.68 14.84
CA SER A 227 -14.86 -12.33 15.89
C SER A 227 -14.97 -10.82 16.15
N SER A 228 -13.92 -10.05 15.85
CA SER A 228 -13.83 -8.60 16.16
C SER A 228 -13.77 -7.69 14.92
N GLY A 229 -13.85 -8.23 13.71
CA GLY A 229 -13.72 -7.44 12.48
C GLY A 229 -13.15 -8.25 11.33
N TYR A 230 -12.11 -7.77 10.69
CA TYR A 230 -11.47 -8.43 9.56
C TYR A 230 -9.95 -8.45 9.70
N GLU A 231 -9.31 -9.46 9.11
CA GLU A 231 -7.86 -9.52 8.91
C GLU A 231 -7.54 -9.63 7.42
N ALA A 232 -6.58 -8.85 6.97
CA ALA A 232 -6.17 -8.76 5.58
C ALA A 232 -4.65 -8.83 5.43
N PRO A 233 -4.07 -10.03 5.25
CA PRO A 233 -2.66 -10.17 4.96
C PRO A 233 -2.38 -9.90 3.48
N LEU A 234 -1.23 -9.27 3.19
CA LEU A 234 -0.65 -9.15 1.86
C LEU A 234 0.86 -9.33 1.95
N SER A 235 1.41 -10.14 1.04
CA SER A 235 2.86 -10.27 0.87
C SER A 235 3.31 -9.58 -0.41
N LEU A 236 4.45 -8.90 -0.34
CA LEU A 236 5.12 -8.30 -1.49
C LEU A 236 6.63 -8.44 -1.37
N ALA A 237 7.28 -8.46 -2.51
CA ALA A 237 8.73 -8.48 -2.60
C ALA A 237 9.21 -7.25 -3.36
N LEU A 238 10.31 -6.66 -2.91
CA LEU A 238 10.96 -5.51 -3.52
C LEU A 238 12.23 -5.96 -4.22
N ASP A 239 12.38 -5.62 -5.48
CA ASP A 239 13.65 -5.77 -6.19
C ASP A 239 14.48 -4.50 -5.94
N LEU A 240 15.31 -4.53 -4.91
CA LEU A 240 16.15 -3.39 -4.53
C LEU A 240 17.28 -3.09 -5.53
N SER A 241 17.47 -3.94 -6.54
CA SER A 241 18.44 -3.75 -7.63
C SER A 241 17.82 -3.01 -8.83
N ASP A 242 16.50 -2.95 -8.94
CA ASP A 242 15.82 -2.25 -10.02
C ASP A 242 15.85 -0.73 -9.81
N ALA A 243 16.72 -0.06 -10.56
CA ALA A 243 16.87 1.39 -10.49
C ALA A 243 15.66 2.18 -11.05
N ALA A 244 14.69 1.51 -11.68
CA ALA A 244 13.46 2.13 -12.17
C ALA A 244 12.37 2.20 -11.09
N VAL A 245 12.49 1.39 -10.05
CA VAL A 245 11.56 1.29 -8.92
C VAL A 245 12.25 1.83 -7.66
N GLY A 246 11.50 2.27 -6.69
CA GLY A 246 12.01 2.68 -5.39
C GLY A 246 12.70 4.03 -5.38
N ARG A 247 12.39 4.90 -6.32
CA ARG A 247 12.81 6.31 -6.28
C ARG A 247 11.84 7.12 -5.45
N SER A 248 12.38 8.07 -4.70
CA SER A 248 11.54 9.06 -4.02
C SER A 248 10.63 9.77 -5.03
N ASP A 249 9.33 9.88 -4.70
CA ASP A 249 8.36 10.62 -5.52
C ASP A 249 8.82 12.05 -5.80
N ALA A 250 9.55 12.68 -4.84
CA ALA A 250 10.15 14.00 -5.00
C ALA A 250 11.26 14.03 -6.09
N GLU A 251 11.98 12.93 -6.31
CA GLU A 251 13.00 12.82 -7.36
C GLU A 251 12.37 12.52 -8.71
N GLY A 252 11.30 11.70 -8.74
CA GLY A 252 10.52 11.41 -9.95
C GLY A 252 9.94 12.69 -10.57
N MET A 253 9.42 13.59 -9.77
CA MET A 253 8.90 14.89 -10.24
C MET A 253 9.99 15.83 -10.78
N ARG A 254 11.19 15.83 -10.20
CA ARG A 254 12.32 16.67 -10.71
C ARG A 254 12.88 16.18 -12.04
N GLY A 255 12.89 14.86 -12.26
CA GLY A 255 13.38 14.28 -13.53
C GLY A 255 12.47 14.54 -14.73
N ARG A 256 11.17 14.76 -14.53
CA ARG A 256 10.17 15.02 -15.59
C ARG A 256 10.11 16.50 -16.00
N GLY A 257 10.48 17.45 -15.15
CA GLY A 257 10.47 18.89 -15.43
C GLY A 257 11.59 19.39 -16.36
N GLY A 258 12.60 18.57 -16.67
CA GLY A 258 13.82 18.98 -17.38
C GLY A 258 13.82 18.86 -18.92
N ARG A 259 12.81 18.27 -19.54
CA ARG A 259 12.75 18.07 -21.00
C ARG A 259 11.66 18.90 -21.67
N GLY A 260 11.85 20.23 -21.76
CA GLY A 260 10.91 21.02 -22.53
C GLY A 260 11.09 22.51 -22.47
N ARG A 261 12.21 23.03 -22.98
CA ARG A 261 12.30 24.37 -23.62
C ARG A 261 13.61 24.55 -24.37
N GLY A 262 13.73 23.83 -25.49
CA GLY A 262 14.61 24.22 -26.56
C GLY A 262 13.95 25.39 -27.31
N GLY A 263 14.25 26.62 -26.92
CA GLY A 263 13.81 27.81 -27.62
C GLY A 263 14.36 27.80 -29.03
N ARG A 264 13.50 27.72 -30.04
CA ARG A 264 13.84 28.08 -31.44
C ARG A 264 13.97 29.58 -31.48
N GLY A 265 15.20 30.05 -31.57
CA GLY A 265 15.50 31.39 -32.01
C GLY A 265 14.96 31.59 -33.43
N ARG A 266 14.06 32.54 -33.62
CA ARG A 266 13.75 33.12 -34.91
C ARG A 266 14.72 34.26 -35.12
N GLY A 267 15.69 34.03 -35.99
CA GLY A 267 16.36 35.11 -36.70
C GLY A 267 15.40 35.63 -37.78
N GLY A 268 15.29 36.93 -37.89
CA GLY A 268 14.55 37.64 -38.93
C GLY A 268 15.04 39.05 -38.95
N LEU A 269 15.61 39.43 -40.04
CA LEU A 269 15.96 40.69 -40.66
C LEU A 269 15.32 41.93 -40.05
#